data_103b7691cb4d1686cdf682bb53c8edf5
#
_entry.id   103b7691cb4d1686cdf682bb53c8edf5
#
_cell.length_a   1.000
_cell.length_b   1.000
_cell.length_c   1.000
_cell.angle_alpha   90.00
_cell.angle_beta   90.00
_cell.angle_gamma   90.00
#
_symmetry.space_group_name_H-M   'P 1'
#
loop_
_entity.id
_entity.type
_entity.pdbx_description
1 polymer ?
#
loop_
_entity_poly.entity_id
_entity_poly.type
_entity_poly.pdbx_seq_one_letter_code
_entity_poly.pdbx_strand_id
1 'polypeptide(L)'
;LRFAFSHISRRVWAGGFNYQCNLFAALARFLPGELVPVVFAGTRAEENELAELAAVPGVEIVRSEAFDGQPGLAAALGLGLDRGAAAAFQSARVDVVVEAARFFGWRLTIPAVAWIPDLQHRSLPQLFPTPARWRREIGFRVQIASGRTIMLSSESALRDFRAYYPRAGNRVSVVRFATQPPETFLNTDPLEVIATYNLPANYFYLPNQFYRHKNHRLVVDALAILKSRGVNVVVCASGSTEDRREPGYYDQVTSEIQKRGLATYFRHLGVIPLPHVYALLRASTALLNPSRFEGWSTTVEEAKSFGVPMILSDIDVHREQTAGGARYFGVDDPAALAEHLMQVSKMNNPPTVRDIVPYQDDSVRAFAASFSDALRRTL
;
A
#
# COMPACT_ATOMS: atom_id res chain seq x y z
N LEU A 1 -17.61 -9.39 -17.61
CA LEU A 1 -17.15 -10.29 -16.55
C LEU A 1 -17.42 -9.64 -15.18
N ARG A 2 -18.17 -10.32 -14.31
CA ARG A 2 -18.51 -9.86 -12.97
C ARG A 2 -17.56 -10.49 -11.95
N PHE A 3 -16.86 -9.69 -11.18
CA PHE A 3 -15.94 -10.22 -10.17
C PHE A 3 -16.26 -9.72 -8.76
N ALA A 4 -16.20 -10.64 -7.81
CA ALA A 4 -16.41 -10.33 -6.41
C ALA A 4 -15.12 -9.82 -5.76
N PHE A 5 -15.27 -8.77 -4.96
CA PHE A 5 -14.22 -8.30 -4.07
C PHE A 5 -14.84 -8.01 -2.68
N SER A 6 -14.24 -8.51 -1.60
CA SER A 6 -14.70 -8.12 -0.27
C SER A 6 -14.30 -6.69 0.04
N HIS A 7 -15.21 -5.91 0.62
CA HIS A 7 -14.88 -4.57 1.12
C HIS A 7 -13.72 -4.64 2.10
N ILE A 8 -12.73 -3.80 1.89
CA ILE A 8 -11.58 -3.62 2.77
C ILE A 8 -11.76 -2.28 3.48
N SER A 9 -12.08 -2.30 4.78
CA SER A 9 -12.23 -1.05 5.54
C SER A 9 -10.90 -0.32 5.68
N ARG A 10 -10.91 0.99 5.45
CA ARG A 10 -9.77 1.91 5.64
C ARG A 10 -9.20 1.84 7.05
N ARG A 11 -10.07 1.64 8.05
CA ARG A 11 -9.67 1.49 9.44
C ARG A 11 -8.85 0.23 9.70
N VAL A 12 -9.10 -0.85 8.95
CA VAL A 12 -8.40 -2.13 9.09
C VAL A 12 -7.12 -2.15 8.25
N TRP A 13 -7.22 -1.68 7.00
CA TRP A 13 -6.10 -1.65 6.07
C TRP A 13 -6.29 -0.55 5.01
N ALA A 14 -5.82 0.66 5.35
CA ALA A 14 -5.95 1.84 4.48
C ALA A 14 -5.33 1.62 3.08
N GLY A 15 -4.17 0.96 2.99
CA GLY A 15 -3.54 0.64 1.71
C GLY A 15 -4.38 -0.30 0.85
N GLY A 16 -5.08 -1.25 1.45
CA GLY A 16 -6.00 -2.15 0.74
C GLY A 16 -7.26 -1.44 0.24
N PHE A 17 -7.82 -0.53 1.02
CA PHE A 17 -8.93 0.32 0.59
C PHE A 17 -8.52 1.21 -0.59
N ASN A 18 -7.37 1.89 -0.49
CA ASN A 18 -6.84 2.71 -1.59
C ASN A 18 -6.56 1.88 -2.84
N TYR A 19 -6.11 0.63 -2.67
CA TYR A 19 -5.96 -0.30 -3.79
C TYR A 19 -7.31 -0.54 -4.50
N GLN A 20 -8.39 -0.80 -3.74
CA GLN A 20 -9.73 -0.99 -4.33
C GLN A 20 -10.19 0.24 -5.11
N CYS A 21 -10.10 1.44 -4.51
CA CYS A 21 -10.48 2.69 -5.17
C CYS A 21 -9.71 2.90 -6.48
N ASN A 22 -8.39 2.77 -6.46
CA ASN A 22 -7.56 2.96 -7.65
C ASN A 22 -7.79 1.87 -8.71
N LEU A 23 -7.97 0.61 -8.29
CA LEU A 23 -8.29 -0.48 -9.22
C LEU A 23 -9.60 -0.21 -9.96
N PHE A 24 -10.67 0.08 -9.21
CA PHE A 24 -11.98 0.28 -9.83
C PHE A 24 -12.01 1.53 -10.73
N ALA A 25 -11.34 2.60 -10.31
CA ALA A 25 -11.18 3.80 -11.15
C ALA A 25 -10.38 3.49 -12.44
N ALA A 26 -9.31 2.69 -12.34
CA ALA A 26 -8.53 2.26 -13.50
C ALA A 26 -9.36 1.40 -14.47
N LEU A 27 -10.16 0.46 -13.95
CA LEU A 27 -11.04 -0.38 -14.75
C LEU A 27 -12.14 0.45 -15.43
N ALA A 28 -12.79 1.36 -14.71
CA ALA A 28 -13.81 2.24 -15.25
C ALA A 28 -13.27 3.13 -16.38
N ARG A 29 -12.02 3.59 -16.25
CA ARG A 29 -11.38 4.48 -17.23
C ARG A 29 -10.86 3.75 -18.48
N PHE A 30 -10.22 2.60 -18.31
CA PHE A 30 -9.49 1.94 -19.41
C PHE A 30 -10.16 0.68 -19.96
N LEU A 31 -11.09 0.08 -19.22
CA LEU A 31 -11.85 -1.12 -19.62
C LEU A 31 -13.35 -0.97 -19.28
N PRO A 32 -14.00 0.15 -19.74
CA PRO A 32 -15.38 0.45 -19.36
C PRO A 32 -16.32 -0.66 -19.84
N GLY A 33 -17.11 -1.21 -18.89
CA GLY A 33 -18.10 -2.25 -19.17
C GLY A 33 -17.55 -3.67 -19.38
N GLU A 34 -16.21 -3.85 -19.51
CA GLU A 34 -15.62 -5.19 -19.65
C GLU A 34 -15.60 -5.97 -18.35
N LEU A 35 -15.33 -5.28 -17.24
CA LEU A 35 -15.28 -5.81 -15.89
C LEU A 35 -16.24 -5.05 -14.98
N VAL A 36 -17.08 -5.77 -14.26
CA VAL A 36 -18.02 -5.21 -13.29
C VAL A 36 -17.58 -5.60 -11.89
N PRO A 37 -17.00 -4.67 -11.11
CA PRO A 37 -16.67 -4.92 -9.72
C PRO A 37 -17.94 -5.05 -8.88
N VAL A 38 -18.10 -6.17 -8.20
CA VAL A 38 -19.17 -6.39 -7.22
C VAL A 38 -18.53 -6.44 -5.83
N VAL A 39 -18.69 -5.38 -5.07
CA VAL A 39 -18.09 -5.24 -3.73
C VAL A 39 -19.06 -5.78 -2.69
N PHE A 40 -18.62 -6.83 -2.00
CA PHE A 40 -19.38 -7.43 -0.92
C PHE A 40 -18.96 -6.83 0.42
N ALA A 41 -19.90 -6.19 1.10
CA ALA A 41 -19.71 -5.53 2.37
C ALA A 41 -20.61 -6.13 3.45
N GLY A 42 -20.14 -6.07 4.70
CA GLY A 42 -20.98 -6.38 5.86
C GLY A 42 -22.08 -5.32 6.05
N THR A 43 -23.11 -5.67 6.83
CA THR A 43 -24.22 -4.77 7.13
C THR A 43 -23.79 -3.57 7.98
N ARG A 44 -22.65 -3.68 8.69
CA ARG A 44 -22.06 -2.64 9.56
C ARG A 44 -20.91 -1.90 8.91
N ALA A 45 -20.70 -2.05 7.59
CA ALA A 45 -19.65 -1.33 6.89
C ALA A 45 -19.93 0.19 6.88
N GLU A 46 -18.86 0.98 6.94
CA GLU A 46 -18.92 2.45 6.97
C GLU A 46 -19.55 2.99 5.68
N GLU A 47 -20.63 3.78 5.83
CA GLU A 47 -21.37 4.31 4.68
C GLU A 47 -20.55 5.20 3.77
N ASN A 48 -19.67 6.04 4.32
CA ASN A 48 -18.80 6.92 3.58
C ASN A 48 -17.80 6.14 2.70
N GLU A 49 -17.25 5.01 3.20
CA GLU A 49 -16.36 4.15 2.42
C GLU A 49 -17.10 3.48 1.26
N LEU A 50 -18.32 2.98 1.51
CA LEU A 50 -19.14 2.37 0.46
C LEU A 50 -19.63 3.39 -0.58
N ALA A 51 -19.97 4.61 -0.16
CA ALA A 51 -20.34 5.68 -1.06
C ALA A 51 -19.19 6.10 -1.98
N GLU A 52 -17.96 6.15 -1.44
CA GLU A 52 -16.75 6.44 -2.23
C GLU A 52 -16.52 5.37 -3.31
N LEU A 53 -16.69 4.07 -2.98
CA LEU A 53 -16.57 2.99 -3.95
C LEU A 53 -17.71 3.01 -4.98
N ALA A 54 -18.96 3.25 -4.54
CA ALA A 54 -20.14 3.32 -5.41
C ALA A 54 -20.13 4.52 -6.36
N ALA A 55 -19.37 5.57 -6.03
CA ALA A 55 -19.19 6.71 -6.92
C ALA A 55 -18.38 6.39 -8.18
N VAL A 56 -17.63 5.27 -8.17
CA VAL A 56 -16.90 4.82 -9.35
C VAL A 56 -17.85 4.16 -10.35
N PRO A 57 -17.90 4.60 -11.61
CA PRO A 57 -18.80 4.05 -12.60
C PRO A 57 -18.65 2.53 -12.77
N GLY A 58 -19.77 1.81 -12.75
CA GLY A 58 -19.80 0.35 -12.93
C GLY A 58 -19.54 -0.48 -11.68
N VAL A 59 -19.29 0.12 -10.53
CA VAL A 59 -19.16 -0.59 -9.25
C VAL A 59 -20.54 -0.88 -8.66
N GLU A 60 -20.77 -2.13 -8.29
CA GLU A 60 -21.95 -2.57 -7.57
C GLU A 60 -21.64 -2.90 -6.12
N ILE A 61 -22.49 -2.49 -5.17
CA ILE A 61 -22.33 -2.80 -3.75
C ILE A 61 -23.40 -3.81 -3.33
N VAL A 62 -22.98 -4.91 -2.74
CA VAL A 62 -23.85 -5.93 -2.17
C VAL A 62 -23.61 -6.01 -0.67
N ARG A 63 -24.64 -5.76 0.14
CA ARG A 63 -24.59 -5.91 1.60
C ARG A 63 -25.09 -7.28 2.01
N SER A 64 -24.35 -7.97 2.86
CA SER A 64 -24.75 -9.28 3.39
C SER A 64 -24.10 -9.54 4.74
N GLU A 65 -24.88 -10.11 5.68
CA GLU A 65 -24.42 -10.55 6.99
C GLU A 65 -23.25 -11.57 6.90
N ALA A 66 -23.13 -12.29 5.78
CA ALA A 66 -22.02 -13.19 5.52
C ALA A 66 -20.65 -12.48 5.51
N PHE A 67 -20.65 -11.15 5.39
CA PHE A 67 -19.45 -10.33 5.40
C PHE A 67 -19.29 -9.50 6.68
N ASP A 68 -20.15 -9.70 7.69
CA ASP A 68 -19.99 -9.13 9.03
C ASP A 68 -18.90 -9.87 9.82
N GLY A 69 -17.75 -9.25 9.97
CA GLY A 69 -16.61 -9.85 10.67
C GLY A 69 -15.81 -10.87 9.85
N GLN A 70 -15.30 -11.91 10.50
CA GLN A 70 -14.61 -13.04 9.86
C GLN A 70 -15.28 -14.38 10.16
N PRO A 71 -16.59 -14.55 9.96
CA PRO A 71 -17.28 -15.76 10.39
C PRO A 71 -16.95 -16.99 9.55
N GLY A 72 -16.54 -16.81 8.31
CA GLY A 72 -16.44 -17.89 7.33
C GLY A 72 -15.17 -18.72 7.37
N LEU A 73 -14.07 -18.29 8.01
CA LEU A 73 -12.78 -18.99 7.91
C LEU A 73 -12.85 -20.39 8.55
N ALA A 74 -13.47 -20.52 9.73
CA ALA A 74 -13.62 -21.81 10.38
C ALA A 74 -14.50 -22.77 9.55
N ALA A 75 -15.58 -22.27 8.95
CA ALA A 75 -16.44 -23.05 8.05
C ALA A 75 -15.71 -23.37 6.74
N ALA A 76 -14.99 -22.43 6.17
CA ALA A 76 -14.19 -22.63 4.96
C ALA A 76 -13.08 -23.68 5.18
N LEU A 77 -12.44 -23.68 6.36
CA LEU A 77 -11.42 -24.66 6.71
C LEU A 77 -12.00 -26.00 7.18
N GLY A 78 -13.08 -26.02 7.96
CA GLY A 78 -13.68 -27.23 8.51
C GLY A 78 -14.65 -27.93 7.56
N LEU A 79 -15.55 -27.17 6.93
CA LEU A 79 -16.57 -27.67 6.01
C LEU A 79 -16.20 -27.50 4.54
N GLY A 80 -15.10 -26.81 4.25
CA GLY A 80 -14.60 -26.57 2.89
C GLY A 80 -15.32 -25.47 2.13
N LEU A 81 -16.30 -24.79 2.73
CA LEU A 81 -17.07 -23.74 2.06
C LEU A 81 -17.68 -22.76 3.07
N ASP A 82 -17.48 -21.48 2.82
CA ASP A 82 -18.30 -20.40 3.39
C ASP A 82 -19.61 -20.31 2.62
N ARG A 83 -20.65 -21.00 3.14
CA ARG A 83 -21.95 -21.11 2.48
C ARG A 83 -22.65 -19.76 2.31
N GLY A 84 -22.53 -18.86 3.29
CA GLY A 84 -23.14 -17.54 3.25
C GLY A 84 -22.54 -16.68 2.13
N ALA A 85 -21.22 -16.63 2.06
CA ALA A 85 -20.53 -15.93 0.99
C ALA A 85 -20.80 -16.55 -0.39
N ALA A 86 -20.77 -17.88 -0.50
CA ALA A 86 -21.04 -18.57 -1.76
C ALA A 86 -22.47 -18.29 -2.29
N ALA A 87 -23.47 -18.29 -1.41
CA ALA A 87 -24.85 -17.93 -1.79
C ALA A 87 -24.95 -16.46 -2.26
N ALA A 88 -24.27 -15.53 -1.58
CA ALA A 88 -24.24 -14.14 -1.98
C ALA A 88 -23.59 -13.95 -3.36
N PHE A 89 -22.47 -14.64 -3.64
CA PHE A 89 -21.80 -14.62 -4.95
C PHE A 89 -22.69 -15.15 -6.07
N GLN A 90 -23.40 -16.26 -5.82
CA GLN A 90 -24.34 -16.86 -6.79
C GLN A 90 -25.51 -15.92 -7.07
N SER A 91 -26.11 -15.32 -6.03
CA SER A 91 -27.21 -14.35 -6.19
C SER A 91 -26.80 -13.13 -7.00
N ALA A 92 -25.57 -12.67 -6.85
CA ALA A 92 -25.02 -11.55 -7.61
C ALA A 92 -24.44 -11.95 -8.98
N ARG A 93 -24.55 -13.23 -9.37
CA ARG A 93 -24.04 -13.78 -10.65
C ARG A 93 -22.57 -13.47 -10.87
N VAL A 94 -21.75 -13.73 -9.86
CA VAL A 94 -20.29 -13.50 -9.90
C VAL A 94 -19.64 -14.60 -10.74
N ASP A 95 -18.76 -14.22 -11.66
CA ASP A 95 -17.97 -15.14 -12.50
C ASP A 95 -16.65 -15.54 -11.86
N VAL A 96 -16.00 -14.61 -11.14
CA VAL A 96 -14.69 -14.81 -10.49
C VAL A 96 -14.69 -14.14 -9.11
N VAL A 97 -14.07 -14.77 -8.12
CA VAL A 97 -13.89 -14.23 -6.77
C VAL A 97 -12.45 -13.80 -6.54
N VAL A 98 -12.22 -12.59 -6.04
CA VAL A 98 -10.91 -12.14 -5.57
C VAL A 98 -10.81 -12.34 -4.06
N GLU A 99 -9.98 -13.28 -3.64
CA GLU A 99 -9.70 -13.59 -2.23
C GLU A 99 -8.60 -12.67 -1.69
N ALA A 100 -9.00 -11.50 -1.18
CA ALA A 100 -8.09 -10.56 -0.52
C ALA A 100 -8.09 -10.82 0.99
N ALA A 101 -7.02 -11.41 1.52
CA ALA A 101 -6.87 -11.78 2.93
C ALA A 101 -8.04 -12.61 3.52
N ARG A 102 -8.86 -13.23 2.69
CA ARG A 102 -9.99 -14.09 3.05
C ARG A 102 -10.00 -15.32 2.15
N PHE A 103 -10.28 -16.47 2.73
CA PHE A 103 -10.43 -17.74 2.03
C PHE A 103 -11.87 -18.22 2.15
N PHE A 104 -12.53 -18.53 1.03
CA PHE A 104 -13.94 -18.91 0.98
C PHE A 104 -14.16 -20.43 0.92
N GLY A 105 -13.08 -21.22 0.94
CA GLY A 105 -13.12 -22.68 1.01
C GLY A 105 -12.70 -23.38 -0.28
N TRP A 106 -12.14 -24.59 -0.15
CA TRP A 106 -11.68 -25.41 -1.30
C TRP A 106 -12.82 -25.98 -2.13
N ARG A 107 -14.05 -25.97 -1.61
CA ARG A 107 -15.28 -26.42 -2.31
C ARG A 107 -16.01 -25.27 -3.02
N LEU A 108 -15.43 -24.07 -3.04
CA LEU A 108 -16.00 -22.97 -3.81
C LEU A 108 -15.94 -23.33 -5.29
N THR A 109 -17.11 -23.39 -5.94
CA THR A 109 -17.25 -23.77 -7.37
C THR A 109 -16.96 -22.63 -8.33
N ILE A 110 -17.04 -21.37 -7.84
CA ILE A 110 -16.71 -20.19 -8.62
C ILE A 110 -15.18 -20.06 -8.68
N PRO A 111 -14.58 -19.88 -9.86
CA PRO A 111 -13.16 -19.63 -10.00
C PRO A 111 -12.67 -18.51 -9.09
N ALA A 112 -11.49 -18.64 -8.49
CA ALA A 112 -11.00 -17.65 -7.55
C ALA A 112 -9.52 -17.32 -7.73
N VAL A 113 -9.21 -16.03 -7.57
CA VAL A 113 -7.86 -15.47 -7.53
C VAL A 113 -7.51 -15.16 -6.10
N ALA A 114 -6.38 -15.68 -5.61
CA ALA A 114 -5.86 -15.33 -4.30
C ALA A 114 -4.88 -14.15 -4.43
N TRP A 115 -5.26 -12.98 -3.91
CA TRP A 115 -4.35 -11.85 -3.85
C TRP A 115 -3.45 -11.94 -2.61
N ILE A 116 -2.18 -12.19 -2.85
CA ILE A 116 -1.11 -12.21 -1.85
C ILE A 116 -0.30 -10.91 -2.03
N PRO A 117 -0.60 -9.85 -1.27
CA PRO A 117 0.02 -8.54 -1.49
C PRO A 117 1.51 -8.52 -1.13
N ASP A 118 1.92 -9.36 -0.17
CA ASP A 118 3.31 -9.48 0.28
C ASP A 118 3.55 -10.80 1.03
N LEU A 119 4.82 -11.15 1.20
CA LEU A 119 5.30 -12.27 2.00
C LEU A 119 6.11 -11.81 3.23
N GLN A 120 5.81 -10.63 3.77
CA GLN A 120 6.54 -10.00 4.88
C GLN A 120 6.68 -10.91 6.10
N HIS A 121 5.67 -11.71 6.42
CA HIS A 121 5.72 -12.65 7.55
C HIS A 121 6.79 -13.74 7.40
N ARG A 122 7.28 -13.97 6.19
CA ARG A 122 8.39 -14.87 5.87
C ARG A 122 9.72 -14.14 5.84
N SER A 123 9.77 -12.97 5.22
CA SER A 123 11.00 -12.18 5.06
C SER A 123 11.41 -11.50 6.37
N LEU A 124 10.43 -11.07 7.19
CA LEU A 124 10.65 -10.40 8.48
C LEU A 124 9.85 -11.09 9.61
N PRO A 125 10.08 -12.38 9.89
CA PRO A 125 9.28 -13.15 10.84
C PRO A 125 9.28 -12.59 12.26
N GLN A 126 10.34 -11.89 12.65
CA GLN A 126 10.50 -11.26 13.97
C GLN A 126 9.51 -10.10 14.20
N LEU A 127 8.89 -9.56 13.15
CA LEU A 127 7.90 -8.48 13.27
C LEU A 127 6.46 -9.01 13.45
N PHE A 128 6.30 -10.32 13.53
CA PHE A 128 4.96 -10.92 13.65
C PHE A 128 4.89 -11.78 14.91
N PRO A 129 3.87 -11.59 15.76
CA PRO A 129 3.56 -12.55 16.80
C PRO A 129 3.34 -13.94 16.18
N THR A 130 3.84 -14.99 16.85
CA THR A 130 3.79 -16.36 16.33
C THR A 130 2.39 -16.80 15.85
N PRO A 131 1.27 -16.53 16.58
CA PRO A 131 -0.06 -16.89 16.11
C PRO A 131 -0.47 -16.16 14.82
N ALA A 132 -0.13 -14.87 14.70
CA ALA A 132 -0.45 -14.07 13.51
C ALA A 132 0.34 -14.56 12.29
N ARG A 133 1.61 -14.91 12.48
CA ARG A 133 2.46 -15.50 11.44
C ARG A 133 1.89 -16.84 10.94
N TRP A 134 1.52 -17.74 11.84
CA TRP A 134 0.94 -19.03 11.48
C TRP A 134 -0.41 -18.89 10.80
N ARG A 135 -1.28 -18.00 11.31
CA ARG A 135 -2.58 -17.74 10.67
C ARG A 135 -2.40 -17.27 9.22
N ARG A 136 -1.45 -16.38 8.95
CA ARG A 136 -1.17 -15.87 7.61
C ARG A 136 -0.60 -16.96 6.71
N GLU A 137 0.35 -17.75 7.24
CA GLU A 137 0.95 -18.87 6.53
C GLU A 137 -0.08 -19.94 6.15
N ILE A 138 -0.94 -20.35 7.09
CA ILE A 138 -2.02 -21.30 6.83
C ILE A 138 -2.97 -20.73 5.76
N GLY A 139 -3.34 -19.45 5.87
CA GLY A 139 -4.19 -18.79 4.89
C GLY A 139 -3.62 -18.90 3.47
N PHE A 140 -2.34 -18.58 3.27
CA PHE A 140 -1.70 -18.70 1.96
C PHE A 140 -1.57 -20.15 1.49
N ARG A 141 -1.19 -21.08 2.38
CA ARG A 141 -1.08 -22.50 2.03
C ARG A 141 -2.40 -23.12 1.59
N VAL A 142 -3.52 -22.78 2.22
CA VAL A 142 -4.82 -23.31 1.81
C VAL A 142 -5.27 -22.73 0.47
N GLN A 143 -4.99 -21.47 0.18
CA GLN A 143 -5.24 -20.87 -1.13
C GLN A 143 -4.41 -21.55 -2.23
N ILE A 144 -3.11 -21.76 -1.98
CA ILE A 144 -2.20 -22.46 -2.87
C ILE A 144 -2.68 -23.90 -3.12
N ALA A 145 -2.95 -24.65 -2.04
CA ALA A 145 -3.39 -26.05 -2.12
C ALA A 145 -4.76 -26.21 -2.80
N SER A 146 -5.60 -25.18 -2.77
CA SER A 146 -6.90 -25.14 -3.44
C SER A 146 -6.81 -24.78 -4.93
N GLY A 147 -5.60 -24.71 -5.50
CA GLY A 147 -5.39 -24.45 -6.92
C GLY A 147 -5.77 -23.05 -7.40
N ARG A 148 -5.83 -22.05 -6.48
CA ARG A 148 -6.15 -20.66 -6.84
C ARG A 148 -5.12 -20.10 -7.82
N THR A 149 -5.55 -19.27 -8.77
CA THR A 149 -4.61 -18.36 -9.44
C THR A 149 -4.06 -17.40 -8.40
N ILE A 150 -2.75 -17.27 -8.32
CA ILE A 150 -2.08 -16.39 -7.33
C ILE A 150 -1.81 -15.05 -8.00
N MET A 151 -2.28 -13.98 -7.38
CA MET A 151 -1.99 -12.60 -7.80
C MET A 151 -1.01 -11.97 -6.82
N LEU A 152 0.11 -11.48 -7.33
CA LEU A 152 1.20 -10.85 -6.58
C LEU A 152 1.39 -9.41 -7.03
N SER A 153 1.96 -8.57 -6.15
CA SER A 153 2.09 -7.13 -6.42
C SER A 153 3.37 -6.75 -7.17
N SER A 154 4.37 -7.63 -7.26
CA SER A 154 5.68 -7.33 -7.85
C SER A 154 6.43 -8.59 -8.30
N GLU A 155 7.45 -8.42 -9.16
CA GLU A 155 8.41 -9.50 -9.46
C GLU A 155 9.23 -9.88 -8.22
N SER A 156 9.50 -8.92 -7.34
CA SER A 156 10.12 -9.20 -6.05
C SER A 156 9.25 -10.17 -5.23
N ALA A 157 7.94 -9.91 -5.12
CA ALA A 157 7.02 -10.82 -4.45
C ALA A 157 6.91 -12.19 -5.18
N LEU A 158 7.06 -12.22 -6.49
CA LEU A 158 7.10 -13.48 -7.27
C LEU A 158 8.36 -14.31 -6.96
N ARG A 159 9.52 -13.67 -6.85
CA ARG A 159 10.75 -14.36 -6.43
C ARG A 159 10.60 -14.95 -5.02
N ASP A 160 10.07 -14.16 -4.09
CA ASP A 160 9.79 -14.61 -2.72
C ASP A 160 8.78 -15.77 -2.70
N PHE A 161 7.70 -15.67 -3.47
CA PHE A 161 6.70 -16.72 -3.58
C PHE A 161 7.32 -18.04 -4.06
N ARG A 162 8.13 -18.00 -5.10
CA ARG A 162 8.82 -19.19 -5.63
C ARG A 162 9.83 -19.78 -4.65
N ALA A 163 10.54 -18.92 -3.90
CA ALA A 163 11.49 -19.35 -2.89
C ALA A 163 10.80 -20.02 -1.69
N TYR A 164 9.69 -19.45 -1.22
CA TYR A 164 8.99 -19.97 -0.04
C TYR A 164 8.01 -21.11 -0.34
N TYR A 165 7.50 -21.19 -1.56
CA TYR A 165 6.56 -22.23 -2.02
C TYR A 165 7.04 -22.92 -3.31
N PRO A 166 8.23 -23.56 -3.30
CA PRO A 166 8.87 -24.09 -4.51
C PRO A 166 8.07 -25.22 -5.19
N ARG A 167 7.12 -25.82 -4.47
CA ARG A 167 6.23 -26.88 -4.99
C ARG A 167 4.87 -26.39 -5.47
N ALA A 168 4.62 -25.08 -5.40
CA ALA A 168 3.37 -24.52 -5.86
C ALA A 168 3.29 -24.55 -7.39
N GLY A 169 2.37 -25.32 -7.93
CA GLY A 169 2.08 -25.41 -9.37
C GLY A 169 1.01 -24.43 -9.86
N ASN A 170 0.65 -23.46 -9.03
CA ASN A 170 -0.40 -22.49 -9.32
C ASN A 170 -0.01 -21.56 -10.48
N ARG A 171 -1.03 -21.12 -11.24
CA ARG A 171 -0.86 -19.97 -12.13
C ARG A 171 -0.55 -18.74 -11.30
N VAL A 172 0.42 -17.96 -11.72
CA VAL A 172 0.81 -16.73 -11.02
C VAL A 172 0.73 -15.56 -11.99
N SER A 173 0.13 -14.48 -11.54
CA SER A 173 0.08 -13.20 -12.25
C SER A 173 0.66 -12.10 -11.39
N VAL A 174 1.53 -11.26 -11.95
CA VAL A 174 2.02 -10.04 -11.31
C VAL A 174 1.15 -8.87 -11.75
N VAL A 175 0.51 -8.22 -10.80
CA VAL A 175 -0.36 -7.08 -11.03
C VAL A 175 0.18 -5.90 -10.22
N ARG A 176 0.91 -5.01 -10.90
CA ARG A 176 1.52 -3.84 -10.30
C ARG A 176 0.49 -2.77 -10.08
N PHE A 177 0.38 -2.34 -8.84
CA PHE A 177 -0.51 -1.25 -8.46
C PHE A 177 -0.05 0.08 -9.04
N ALA A 178 -1.01 0.90 -9.51
CA ALA A 178 -0.77 2.28 -9.88
C ALA A 178 -1.82 3.19 -9.20
N THR A 179 -1.42 4.40 -8.85
CA THR A 179 -2.30 5.39 -8.22
C THR A 179 -2.87 6.36 -9.25
N GLN A 180 -4.09 6.82 -9.00
CA GLN A 180 -4.73 7.91 -9.71
C GLN A 180 -5.18 8.94 -8.68
N PRO A 181 -4.39 10.00 -8.42
CA PRO A 181 -4.83 11.06 -7.52
C PRO A 181 -6.14 11.66 -8.02
N PRO A 182 -7.21 11.71 -7.19
CA PRO A 182 -8.45 12.38 -7.58
C PRO A 182 -8.20 13.85 -7.92
N GLU A 183 -8.81 14.35 -8.99
CA GLU A 183 -8.67 15.76 -9.39
C GLU A 183 -9.03 16.72 -8.25
N THR A 184 -10.03 16.35 -7.44
CA THR A 184 -10.43 17.15 -6.26
C THR A 184 -9.30 17.37 -5.25
N PHE A 185 -8.33 16.46 -5.17
CA PHE A 185 -7.17 16.60 -4.27
C PHE A 185 -6.13 17.58 -4.82
N LEU A 186 -6.12 17.81 -6.13
CA LEU A 186 -5.23 18.77 -6.79
C LEU A 186 -5.64 20.22 -6.51
N ASN A 187 -6.91 20.44 -6.17
CA ASN A 187 -7.42 21.76 -5.81
C ASN A 187 -6.94 22.25 -4.44
N THR A 188 -6.33 21.36 -3.63
CA THR A 188 -5.72 21.74 -2.36
C THR A 188 -4.40 22.45 -2.62
N ASP A 189 -4.32 23.73 -2.20
CA ASP A 189 -3.10 24.53 -2.36
C ASP A 189 -1.98 24.01 -1.43
N PRO A 190 -0.85 23.53 -1.97
CA PRO A 190 0.27 23.05 -1.18
C PRO A 190 0.88 24.12 -0.26
N LEU A 191 0.86 25.40 -0.65
CA LEU A 191 1.42 26.48 0.16
C LEU A 191 0.57 26.77 1.40
N GLU A 192 -0.75 26.71 1.28
CA GLU A 192 -1.68 26.81 2.42
C GLU A 192 -1.50 25.64 3.39
N VAL A 193 -1.29 24.43 2.86
CA VAL A 193 -1.04 23.24 3.70
C VAL A 193 0.30 23.34 4.43
N ILE A 194 1.37 23.79 3.76
CA ILE A 194 2.67 24.05 4.37
C ILE A 194 2.53 25.06 5.52
N ALA A 195 1.79 26.15 5.30
CA ALA A 195 1.52 27.16 6.33
C ALA A 195 0.71 26.60 7.49
N THR A 196 -0.33 25.80 7.21
CA THR A 196 -1.17 25.14 8.23
C THR A 196 -0.36 24.30 9.20
N TYR A 197 0.65 23.58 8.70
CA TYR A 197 1.53 22.74 9.54
C TYR A 197 2.81 23.44 9.97
N ASN A 198 2.96 24.74 9.68
CA ASN A 198 4.14 25.54 10.01
C ASN A 198 5.45 24.85 9.57
N LEU A 199 5.49 24.36 8.34
CA LEU A 199 6.65 23.70 7.76
C LEU A 199 7.58 24.71 7.08
N PRO A 200 8.90 24.44 7.01
CA PRO A 200 9.80 25.23 6.20
C PRO A 200 9.51 25.02 4.71
N ALA A 201 9.91 25.94 3.87
CA ALA A 201 9.76 25.84 2.41
C ALA A 201 10.46 24.60 1.82
N ASN A 202 11.57 24.17 2.42
CA ASN A 202 12.33 22.98 1.97
C ASN A 202 12.25 21.90 3.04
N TYR A 203 11.65 20.76 2.70
CA TYR A 203 11.55 19.59 3.55
C TYR A 203 11.52 18.31 2.71
N PHE A 204 12.00 17.22 3.29
CA PHE A 204 11.81 15.87 2.79
C PHE A 204 10.55 15.29 3.38
N TYR A 205 9.74 14.58 2.58
CA TYR A 205 8.46 14.07 3.05
C TYR A 205 8.46 12.56 3.20
N LEU A 206 8.03 12.08 4.36
CA LEU A 206 7.96 10.67 4.76
C LEU A 206 6.53 10.31 5.18
N PRO A 207 5.61 10.07 4.22
CA PRO A 207 4.20 9.74 4.50
C PRO A 207 4.01 8.25 4.81
N ASN A 208 4.65 7.77 5.87
CA ASN A 208 4.58 6.37 6.28
C ASN A 208 4.08 6.24 7.72
N GLN A 209 3.21 5.24 7.95
CA GLN A 209 2.81 4.86 9.31
C GLN A 209 4.04 4.42 10.12
N PHE A 210 4.03 4.66 11.43
CA PHE A 210 5.16 4.33 12.31
C PHE A 210 5.22 2.82 12.62
N TYR A 211 5.36 2.03 11.57
CA TYR A 211 5.64 0.60 11.69
C TYR A 211 7.16 0.36 11.68
N ARG A 212 7.63 -0.60 12.47
CA ARG A 212 9.06 -0.90 12.59
C ARG A 212 9.74 -1.13 11.25
N HIS A 213 9.09 -1.84 10.33
CA HIS A 213 9.66 -2.08 8.99
C HIS A 213 9.73 -0.83 8.11
N LYS A 214 9.02 0.25 8.46
CA LYS A 214 9.13 1.56 7.79
C LYS A 214 10.38 2.34 8.22
N ASN A 215 11.11 1.87 9.21
CA ASN A 215 12.49 2.22 9.53
C ASN A 215 12.76 3.71 9.83
N HIS A 216 11.82 4.39 10.50
CA HIS A 216 11.96 5.80 10.90
C HIS A 216 13.23 6.05 11.73
N ARG A 217 13.68 5.04 12.49
CA ARG A 217 14.89 5.14 13.31
C ARG A 217 16.13 5.45 12.47
N LEU A 218 16.27 4.86 11.29
CA LEU A 218 17.37 5.15 10.37
C LEU A 218 17.41 6.64 9.99
N VAL A 219 16.23 7.25 9.80
CA VAL A 219 16.13 8.68 9.49
C VAL A 219 16.60 9.52 10.67
N VAL A 220 16.23 9.16 11.90
CA VAL A 220 16.72 9.83 13.11
C VAL A 220 18.24 9.74 13.22
N ASP A 221 18.82 8.58 12.92
CA ASP A 221 20.27 8.38 12.93
C ASP A 221 20.97 9.25 11.85
N ALA A 222 20.41 9.31 10.64
CA ALA A 222 20.92 10.16 9.56
C ALA A 222 20.83 11.67 9.91
N LEU A 223 19.74 12.11 10.50
CA LEU A 223 19.57 13.50 10.96
C LEU A 223 20.55 13.86 12.07
N ALA A 224 20.88 12.95 12.97
CA ALA A 224 21.91 13.16 13.99
C ALA A 224 23.31 13.38 13.36
N ILE A 225 23.63 12.64 12.31
CA ILE A 225 24.87 12.83 11.55
C ILE A 225 24.87 14.22 10.88
N LEU A 226 23.78 14.62 10.26
CA LEU A 226 23.67 15.95 9.61
C LEU A 226 23.80 17.07 10.62
N LYS A 227 23.12 16.96 11.78
CA LYS A 227 23.23 17.94 12.86
C LYS A 227 24.68 18.09 13.35
N SER A 228 25.41 17.00 13.54
CA SER A 228 26.81 17.04 13.98
C SER A 228 27.75 17.72 12.93
N ARG A 229 27.34 17.74 11.66
CA ARG A 229 28.03 18.43 10.57
C ARG A 229 27.57 19.88 10.35
N GLY A 230 26.65 20.38 11.20
CA GLY A 230 26.05 21.71 11.04
C GLY A 230 25.13 21.87 9.83
N VAL A 231 24.63 20.76 9.27
CA VAL A 231 23.72 20.78 8.12
C VAL A 231 22.28 20.75 8.60
N ASN A 232 21.50 21.77 8.24
CA ASN A 232 20.10 21.87 8.59
C ASN A 232 19.21 21.27 7.49
N VAL A 233 18.57 20.14 7.81
CA VAL A 233 17.63 19.43 6.93
C VAL A 233 16.40 19.06 7.74
N VAL A 234 15.22 19.31 7.19
CA VAL A 234 13.95 18.95 7.84
C VAL A 234 13.31 17.77 7.12
N VAL A 235 12.99 16.72 7.90
CA VAL A 235 12.13 15.62 7.47
C VAL A 235 10.77 15.81 8.12
N CYS A 236 9.73 15.87 7.28
CA CYS A 236 8.34 15.92 7.71
C CYS A 236 7.74 14.52 7.53
N ALA A 237 7.18 13.95 8.59
CA ALA A 237 6.53 12.64 8.56
C ALA A 237 5.04 12.78 8.88
N SER A 238 4.21 11.97 8.22
CA SER A 238 2.79 11.82 8.54
C SER A 238 2.39 10.35 8.52
N GLY A 239 1.43 9.97 9.37
CA GLY A 239 0.92 8.62 9.48
C GLY A 239 0.53 8.24 10.91
N SER A 240 -0.15 7.10 11.04
CA SER A 240 -0.54 6.57 12.34
C SER A 240 0.68 6.14 13.16
N THR A 241 0.61 6.38 14.46
CA THR A 241 1.62 5.99 15.45
C THR A 241 1.37 4.60 16.04
N GLU A 242 0.23 4.00 15.72
CA GLU A 242 -0.19 2.72 16.28
C GLU A 242 0.31 1.54 15.42
N ASP A 243 1.27 0.76 15.92
CA ASP A 243 1.60 -0.57 15.39
C ASP A 243 1.18 -1.64 16.40
N ARG A 244 0.11 -2.38 16.08
CA ARG A 244 -0.37 -3.49 16.92
C ARG A 244 0.64 -4.64 17.05
N ARG A 245 1.61 -4.72 16.15
CA ARG A 245 2.66 -5.75 16.14
C ARG A 245 3.80 -5.39 17.07
N GLU A 246 4.04 -4.09 17.26
CA GLU A 246 5.11 -3.56 18.12
C GLU A 246 4.63 -2.28 18.82
N PRO A 247 3.78 -2.41 19.84
CA PRO A 247 3.37 -1.27 20.67
C PRO A 247 4.60 -0.58 21.26
N GLY A 248 4.63 0.76 21.19
CA GLY A 248 5.75 1.55 21.71
C GLY A 248 6.88 1.86 20.73
N TYR A 249 6.84 1.37 19.47
CA TYR A 249 7.84 1.75 18.46
C TYR A 249 7.89 3.26 18.23
N TYR A 250 6.74 3.92 18.16
CA TYR A 250 6.67 5.38 18.04
C TYR A 250 7.35 6.09 19.22
N ASP A 251 7.10 5.64 20.45
CA ASP A 251 7.69 6.23 21.65
C ASP A 251 9.21 6.06 21.68
N GLN A 252 9.71 4.95 21.19
CA GLN A 252 11.16 4.73 21.01
C GLN A 252 11.76 5.76 20.04
N VAL A 253 11.13 5.96 18.88
CA VAL A 253 11.59 6.93 17.87
C VAL A 253 11.56 8.35 18.42
N THR A 254 10.46 8.77 19.07
CA THR A 254 10.31 10.11 19.62
C THR A 254 11.26 10.38 20.79
N SER A 255 11.51 9.39 21.65
CA SER A 255 12.50 9.46 22.71
C SER A 255 13.91 9.72 22.16
N GLU A 256 14.29 9.03 21.08
CA GLU A 256 15.58 9.25 20.43
C GLU A 256 15.68 10.65 19.78
N ILE A 257 14.60 11.14 19.17
CA ILE A 257 14.52 12.50 18.63
C ILE A 257 14.77 13.52 19.73
N GLN A 258 14.11 13.37 20.89
CA GLN A 258 14.26 14.27 22.04
C GLN A 258 15.67 14.21 22.63
N LYS A 259 16.18 13.01 22.93
CA LYS A 259 17.53 12.80 23.50
C LYS A 259 18.64 13.43 22.65
N ARG A 260 18.50 13.38 21.31
CA ARG A 260 19.48 13.92 20.38
C ARG A 260 19.21 15.39 20.01
N GLY A 261 18.13 16.00 20.53
CA GLY A 261 17.74 17.39 20.23
C GLY A 261 17.40 17.57 18.75
N LEU A 262 16.67 16.64 18.15
CA LEU A 262 16.32 16.64 16.71
C LEU A 262 14.89 17.12 16.44
N ALA A 263 14.19 17.71 17.41
CA ALA A 263 12.79 18.11 17.28
C ALA A 263 12.54 19.14 16.14
N THR A 264 13.53 19.96 15.79
CA THR A 264 13.46 20.88 14.66
C THR A 264 13.82 20.26 13.33
N TYR A 265 14.49 19.12 13.33
CA TYR A 265 14.92 18.36 12.14
C TYR A 265 13.90 17.28 11.72
N PHE A 266 13.15 16.74 12.68
CA PHE A 266 12.14 15.72 12.43
C PHE A 266 10.77 16.21 12.94
N ARG A 267 9.84 16.44 12.02
CA ARG A 267 8.50 16.95 12.31
C ARG A 267 7.47 15.85 12.01
N HIS A 268 6.73 15.41 13.02
CA HIS A 268 5.63 14.48 12.86
C HIS A 268 4.28 15.20 12.92
N LEU A 269 3.46 15.03 11.88
CA LEU A 269 2.16 15.72 11.72
C LEU A 269 0.97 14.88 12.20
N GLY A 270 1.20 13.63 12.62
CA GLY A 270 0.10 12.70 12.91
C GLY A 270 -0.59 12.18 11.64
N VAL A 271 -1.82 11.71 11.80
CA VAL A 271 -2.70 11.35 10.68
C VAL A 271 -3.33 12.63 10.15
N ILE A 272 -3.09 12.93 8.89
CA ILE A 272 -3.59 14.14 8.22
C ILE A 272 -4.55 13.74 7.08
N PRO A 273 -5.43 14.65 6.61
CA PRO A 273 -6.30 14.40 5.47
C PRO A 273 -5.51 14.00 4.22
N LEU A 274 -6.04 13.06 3.45
CA LEU A 274 -5.35 12.56 2.25
C LEU A 274 -5.06 13.67 1.20
N PRO A 275 -5.92 14.68 0.97
CA PRO A 275 -5.57 15.84 0.13
C PRO A 275 -4.34 16.59 0.63
N HIS A 276 -4.14 16.70 1.95
CA HIS A 276 -2.94 17.31 2.52
C HIS A 276 -1.69 16.45 2.31
N VAL A 277 -1.82 15.12 2.33
CA VAL A 277 -0.70 14.20 2.00
C VAL A 277 -0.22 14.46 0.57
N TYR A 278 -1.13 14.55 -0.40
CA TYR A 278 -0.79 14.85 -1.79
C TYR A 278 -0.21 16.27 -1.96
N ALA A 279 -0.80 17.26 -1.29
CA ALA A 279 -0.31 18.63 -1.32
C ALA A 279 1.14 18.73 -0.80
N LEU A 280 1.43 18.12 0.36
CA LEU A 280 2.78 18.08 0.93
C LEU A 280 3.75 17.29 0.05
N LEU A 281 3.31 16.21 -0.58
CA LEU A 281 4.15 15.44 -1.49
C LEU A 281 4.54 16.27 -2.73
N ARG A 282 3.58 16.97 -3.33
CA ARG A 282 3.79 17.84 -4.51
C ARG A 282 4.79 18.96 -4.25
N ALA A 283 4.82 19.50 -3.04
CA ALA A 283 5.72 20.61 -2.66
C ALA A 283 7.02 20.15 -1.99
N SER A 284 7.16 18.86 -1.66
CA SER A 284 8.34 18.36 -0.97
C SER A 284 9.60 18.43 -1.83
N THR A 285 10.74 18.56 -1.20
CA THR A 285 12.06 18.45 -1.85
C THR A 285 12.24 17.07 -2.50
N ALA A 286 11.90 16.02 -1.77
CA ALA A 286 11.85 14.65 -2.25
C ALA A 286 10.97 13.79 -1.33
N LEU A 287 10.41 12.70 -1.88
CA LEU A 287 9.89 11.60 -1.08
C LEU A 287 11.06 10.87 -0.41
N LEU A 288 10.92 10.58 0.87
CA LEU A 288 11.79 9.69 1.62
C LEU A 288 11.04 8.42 1.99
N ASN A 289 11.55 7.24 1.56
CA ASN A 289 11.00 5.96 2.00
C ASN A 289 12.11 4.99 2.43
N PRO A 290 12.38 4.87 3.75
CA PRO A 290 13.47 4.06 4.30
C PRO A 290 13.06 2.61 4.61
N SER A 291 11.95 2.13 4.08
CA SER A 291 11.37 0.82 4.42
C SER A 291 12.36 -0.33 4.23
N ARG A 292 12.33 -1.28 5.17
CA ARG A 292 13.08 -2.54 5.10
C ARG A 292 12.42 -3.58 4.21
N PHE A 293 11.15 -3.42 3.98
CA PHE A 293 10.34 -4.35 3.19
C PHE A 293 9.06 -3.65 2.69
N GLU A 294 8.71 -3.91 1.44
CA GLU A 294 7.44 -3.54 0.82
C GLU A 294 6.98 -4.69 -0.10
N GLY A 295 5.66 -4.89 -0.21
CA GLY A 295 5.10 -5.70 -1.29
C GLY A 295 5.01 -4.90 -2.59
N TRP A 296 4.54 -3.65 -2.46
CA TRP A 296 4.52 -2.57 -3.44
C TRP A 296 4.26 -1.27 -2.69
N SER A 297 5.09 -0.26 -2.89
CA SER A 297 4.98 0.97 -2.12
C SER A 297 3.99 1.94 -2.76
N THR A 298 2.86 2.21 -2.08
CA THR A 298 1.88 3.20 -2.53
C THR A 298 2.47 4.59 -2.60
N THR A 299 3.29 4.98 -1.61
CA THR A 299 3.91 6.31 -1.55
C THR A 299 4.90 6.55 -2.69
N VAL A 300 5.55 5.50 -3.19
CA VAL A 300 6.41 5.58 -4.38
C VAL A 300 5.55 5.81 -5.63
N GLU A 301 4.42 5.11 -5.79
CA GLU A 301 3.51 5.35 -6.91
C GLU A 301 2.91 6.77 -6.85
N GLU A 302 2.53 7.22 -5.66
CA GLU A 302 2.06 8.59 -5.44
C GLU A 302 3.12 9.64 -5.84
N ALA A 303 4.38 9.42 -5.47
CA ALA A 303 5.47 10.32 -5.85
C ALA A 303 5.73 10.33 -7.37
N LYS A 304 5.63 9.17 -8.01
CA LYS A 304 5.73 9.05 -9.48
C LYS A 304 4.65 9.85 -10.18
N SER A 305 3.43 9.92 -9.62
CA SER A 305 2.30 10.67 -10.17
C SER A 305 2.62 12.16 -10.39
N PHE A 306 3.53 12.70 -9.60
CA PHE A 306 3.91 14.10 -9.63
C PHE A 306 5.37 14.34 -10.03
N GLY A 307 6.10 13.30 -10.45
CA GLY A 307 7.52 13.43 -10.76
C GLY A 307 8.36 13.91 -9.56
N VAL A 308 7.95 13.58 -8.34
CA VAL A 308 8.68 13.96 -7.12
C VAL A 308 9.98 13.18 -7.05
N PRO A 309 11.15 13.83 -6.85
CA PRO A 309 12.42 13.14 -6.62
C PRO A 309 12.30 12.18 -5.43
N MET A 310 13.01 11.05 -5.48
CA MET A 310 12.89 10.01 -4.47
C MET A 310 14.23 9.61 -3.89
N ILE A 311 14.28 9.44 -2.56
CA ILE A 311 15.38 8.86 -1.79
C ILE A 311 14.82 7.62 -1.09
N LEU A 312 15.21 6.44 -1.56
CA LEU A 312 14.59 5.17 -1.19
C LEU A 312 15.61 4.21 -0.61
N SER A 313 15.17 3.35 0.29
CA SER A 313 15.99 2.20 0.69
C SER A 313 16.25 1.27 -0.50
N ASP A 314 17.44 0.69 -0.54
CA ASP A 314 17.86 -0.23 -1.58
C ASP A 314 17.27 -1.62 -1.36
N ILE A 315 15.99 -1.76 -1.72
CA ILE A 315 15.26 -3.02 -1.74
C ILE A 315 14.74 -3.30 -3.16
N ASP A 316 14.64 -4.56 -3.51
CA ASP A 316 14.29 -5.01 -4.86
C ASP A 316 13.02 -4.35 -5.41
N VAL A 317 11.98 -4.23 -4.59
CA VAL A 317 10.71 -3.63 -5.01
C VAL A 317 10.84 -2.14 -5.32
N HIS A 318 11.65 -1.37 -4.57
CA HIS A 318 11.89 0.04 -4.88
C HIS A 318 12.65 0.20 -6.21
N ARG A 319 13.63 -0.66 -6.48
CA ARG A 319 14.32 -0.70 -7.78
C ARG A 319 13.38 -1.05 -8.92
N GLU A 320 12.49 -2.03 -8.71
CA GLU A 320 11.46 -2.42 -9.68
C GLU A 320 10.50 -1.26 -9.98
N GLN A 321 10.02 -0.54 -8.95
CA GLN A 321 9.06 0.55 -9.09
C GLN A 321 9.60 1.76 -9.84
N THR A 322 10.88 2.05 -9.71
CA THR A 322 11.49 3.29 -10.19
C THR A 322 12.44 3.08 -11.35
N ALA A 323 12.68 1.84 -11.77
CA ALA A 323 13.60 1.48 -12.85
C ALA A 323 14.95 2.20 -12.76
N GLY A 324 15.48 2.42 -11.55
CA GLY A 324 16.73 3.14 -11.31
C GLY A 324 16.59 4.66 -11.19
N GLY A 325 15.40 5.22 -11.34
CA GLY A 325 15.13 6.67 -11.29
C GLY A 325 15.09 7.30 -9.90
N ALA A 326 15.67 6.66 -8.88
CA ALA A 326 15.75 7.18 -7.51
C ALA A 326 17.18 7.16 -6.97
N ARG A 327 17.41 7.84 -5.86
CA ARG A 327 18.64 7.69 -5.06
C ARG A 327 18.43 6.58 -4.05
N TYR A 328 19.37 5.64 -3.96
CA TYR A 328 19.23 4.47 -3.09
C TYR A 328 20.28 4.47 -1.99
N PHE A 329 19.86 4.00 -0.80
CA PHE A 329 20.75 3.82 0.35
C PHE A 329 20.46 2.47 1.03
N GLY A 330 21.47 1.89 1.65
CA GLY A 330 21.34 0.63 2.38
C GLY A 330 20.36 0.76 3.56
N VAL A 331 19.54 -0.28 3.79
CA VAL A 331 18.50 -0.29 4.85
C VAL A 331 19.04 -0.11 6.28
N ASP A 332 20.35 -0.27 6.46
CA ASP A 332 21.09 -0.10 7.73
C ASP A 332 22.20 0.95 7.61
N ASP A 333 22.17 1.80 6.57
CA ASP A 333 23.21 2.80 6.30
C ASP A 333 22.69 4.25 6.48
N PRO A 334 22.69 4.77 7.72
CA PRO A 334 22.28 6.15 7.98
C PRO A 334 23.27 7.18 7.41
N ALA A 335 24.54 6.79 7.17
CA ALA A 335 25.55 7.70 6.62
C ALA A 335 25.29 7.98 5.12
N ALA A 336 24.97 6.93 4.35
CA ALA A 336 24.58 7.11 2.95
C ALA A 336 23.27 7.92 2.84
N LEU A 337 22.28 7.68 3.71
CA LEU A 337 21.05 8.48 3.75
C LEU A 337 21.37 9.94 4.05
N ALA A 338 22.21 10.24 5.06
CA ALA A 338 22.61 11.59 5.41
C ALA A 338 23.28 12.30 4.23
N GLU A 339 24.15 11.60 3.49
CA GLU A 339 24.81 12.14 2.32
C GLU A 339 23.81 12.50 1.21
N HIS A 340 22.84 11.62 0.90
CA HIS A 340 21.79 11.91 -0.08
C HIS A 340 20.92 13.10 0.34
N LEU A 341 20.50 13.17 1.60
CA LEU A 341 19.73 14.30 2.12
C LEU A 341 20.52 15.62 1.98
N MET A 342 21.80 15.61 2.32
CA MET A 342 22.66 16.78 2.18
C MET A 342 22.84 17.20 0.70
N GLN A 343 23.11 16.26 -0.17
CA GLN A 343 23.30 16.55 -1.61
C GLN A 343 22.03 17.14 -2.22
N VAL A 344 20.88 16.52 -1.97
CA VAL A 344 19.60 16.98 -2.51
C VAL A 344 19.20 18.33 -1.92
N SER A 345 19.45 18.57 -0.63
CA SER A 345 19.17 19.88 -0.02
C SER A 345 19.97 21.04 -0.63
N LYS A 346 21.19 20.77 -1.10
CA LYS A 346 22.05 21.78 -1.78
C LYS A 346 21.63 22.06 -3.22
N MET A 347 20.92 21.12 -3.86
CA MET A 347 20.46 21.27 -5.25
C MET A 347 19.19 22.13 -5.36
N ASN A 348 18.59 22.48 -4.24
CA ASN A 348 17.25 23.05 -4.25
C ASN A 348 17.22 24.53 -4.55
N ASN A 349 16.58 24.82 -5.66
CA ASN A 349 15.85 26.03 -5.95
C ASN A 349 14.57 26.11 -5.07
N PRO A 350 13.87 27.27 -5.01
CA PRO A 350 12.65 27.41 -4.23
C PRO A 350 11.66 26.28 -4.50
N PRO A 351 10.80 25.93 -3.52
CA PRO A 351 9.88 24.81 -3.62
C PRO A 351 9.01 24.94 -4.88
N THR A 352 9.15 24.00 -5.79
CA THR A 352 8.32 23.95 -6.98
C THR A 352 7.14 23.05 -6.69
N VAL A 353 5.94 23.61 -6.71
CA VAL A 353 4.71 22.81 -6.67
C VAL A 353 4.59 22.05 -7.99
N ARG A 354 4.49 20.73 -7.90
CA ARG A 354 4.43 19.83 -9.06
C ARG A 354 3.00 19.47 -9.39
N ASP A 355 2.72 19.35 -10.68
CA ASP A 355 1.45 18.85 -11.21
C ASP A 355 1.54 17.38 -11.61
N ILE A 356 0.41 16.78 -11.96
CA ILE A 356 0.36 15.39 -12.44
C ILE A 356 1.20 15.26 -13.70
N VAL A 357 2.02 14.22 -13.76
CA VAL A 357 2.81 13.88 -14.95
C VAL A 357 2.02 12.97 -15.90
N PRO A 358 2.00 13.23 -17.20
CA PRO A 358 1.27 12.43 -18.20
C PRO A 358 1.66 10.94 -18.24
N TYR A 359 2.89 10.61 -17.85
CA TYR A 359 3.43 9.23 -17.80
C TYR A 359 2.59 8.25 -16.98
N GLN A 360 1.73 8.74 -16.10
CA GLN A 360 0.94 7.90 -15.21
C GLN A 360 -0.14 7.09 -15.94
N ASP A 361 -0.67 7.60 -17.04
CA ASP A 361 -1.74 6.92 -17.78
C ASP A 361 -1.32 5.53 -18.27
N ASP A 362 -0.06 5.34 -18.67
CA ASP A 362 0.46 4.05 -19.11
C ASP A 362 0.54 3.05 -17.94
N SER A 363 0.97 3.50 -16.76
CA SER A 363 1.04 2.65 -15.56
C SER A 363 -0.36 2.24 -15.09
N VAL A 364 -1.33 3.16 -15.11
CA VAL A 364 -2.72 2.89 -14.73
C VAL A 364 -3.40 1.96 -15.74
N ARG A 365 -3.18 2.16 -17.04
CA ARG A 365 -3.65 1.28 -18.11
C ARG A 365 -3.07 -0.13 -17.95
N ALA A 366 -1.78 -0.24 -17.69
CA ALA A 366 -1.10 -1.53 -17.45
C ALA A 366 -1.63 -2.22 -16.20
N PHE A 367 -1.96 -1.47 -15.14
CA PHE A 367 -2.60 -2.00 -13.94
C PHE A 367 -3.96 -2.60 -14.25
N ALA A 368 -4.85 -1.86 -14.94
CA ALA A 368 -6.16 -2.36 -15.36
C ALA A 368 -6.05 -3.61 -16.25
N ALA A 369 -5.17 -3.58 -17.26
CA ALA A 369 -4.97 -4.69 -18.19
C ALA A 369 -4.43 -5.93 -17.48
N SER A 370 -3.39 -5.82 -16.65
CA SER A 370 -2.80 -6.96 -15.95
C SER A 370 -3.77 -7.59 -14.95
N PHE A 371 -4.62 -6.80 -14.30
CA PHE A 371 -5.68 -7.31 -13.44
C PHE A 371 -6.74 -8.05 -14.25
N SER A 372 -7.20 -7.49 -15.39
CA SER A 372 -8.14 -8.15 -16.29
C SER A 372 -7.60 -9.50 -16.77
N ASP A 373 -6.34 -9.53 -17.18
CA ASP A 373 -5.67 -10.76 -17.63
C ASP A 373 -5.59 -11.82 -16.53
N ALA A 374 -5.30 -11.41 -15.28
CA ALA A 374 -5.27 -12.32 -14.14
C ALA A 374 -6.64 -12.96 -13.88
N LEU A 375 -7.74 -12.20 -14.00
CA LEU A 375 -9.09 -12.74 -13.89
C LEU A 375 -9.44 -13.67 -15.04
N ARG A 376 -9.17 -13.28 -16.30
CA ARG A 376 -9.48 -14.08 -17.50
C ARG A 376 -8.72 -15.40 -17.55
N ARG A 377 -7.48 -15.43 -17.08
CA ARG A 377 -6.68 -16.67 -16.97
C ARG A 377 -7.19 -17.62 -15.89
N THR A 378 -8.08 -17.17 -15.01
CA THR A 378 -8.64 -17.97 -13.92
C THR A 378 -9.89 -18.73 -14.36
N LEU A 379 -10.58 -18.24 -15.39
CA LEU A 379 -11.69 -18.90 -16.06
C LEU A 379 -11.22 -20.05 -16.93
#